data_e75aeeb6ad5b25ace897a9d5a11fd79a
#
_entry.id   e75aeeb6ad5b25ace897a9d5a11fd79a
#
_cell.length_a   1.000
_cell.length_b   1.000
_cell.length_c   1.000
_cell.angle_alpha   90.00
_cell.angle_beta   90.00
_cell.angle_gamma   90.00
#
_symmetry.space_group_name_H-M   'P 1'
#
loop_
_entity.id
_entity.type
_entity.pdbx_description
1 polymer ?
#
loop_
_entity_poly.entity_id
_entity_poly.type
_entity_poly.pdbx_seq_one_letter_code
_entity_poly.pdbx_strand_id
1 'polypeptide(L)'
;SCTGATFEQEYVAAFQFSDVFKGSDSFEATFCSFAARNETEIGKYRKKYLEETSFRGELQKVSDGTANEYDVFELNSPDAYLNSQVNIWLKRQMSLGKTWGRLYGKGFRDVMQDITAFVSLDTAAAEKQILHALKYQYEDGNPIRMFEPSFKFPYNDGGVWIPGTILSYLNESGDLSILQKEVPYLKGDSYENASYA
;
A
#
# COMPACT_ATOMS: atom_id res chain seq x y z
N SER A 1 -16.98 7.87 -25.72
CA SER A 1 -16.52 9.24 -25.39
C SER A 1 -17.01 9.60 -24.00
N CYS A 2 -16.10 9.97 -23.12
CA CYS A 2 -16.46 10.49 -21.80
C CYS A 2 -16.93 11.94 -21.96
N THR A 3 -18.16 12.26 -21.58
CA THR A 3 -18.78 13.56 -21.87
C THR A 3 -19.12 14.36 -20.62
N GLY A 4 -18.43 14.20 -19.51
CA GLY A 4 -18.69 15.04 -18.34
C GLY A 4 -17.60 15.00 -17.30
N ALA A 5 -17.25 16.17 -16.76
CA ALA A 5 -16.52 16.31 -15.51
C ALA A 5 -17.52 16.82 -14.46
N THR A 6 -17.65 16.12 -13.35
CA THR A 6 -18.46 16.54 -12.21
C THR A 6 -17.62 16.46 -10.95
N PHE A 7 -17.88 17.36 -9.99
CA PHE A 7 -17.22 17.36 -8.69
C PHE A 7 -18.25 16.98 -7.62
N GLU A 8 -17.83 16.21 -6.64
CA GLU A 8 -18.60 15.86 -5.43
C GLU A 8 -19.91 15.07 -5.65
N GLN A 9 -19.93 14.18 -6.63
CA GLN A 9 -21.07 13.30 -6.87
C GLN A 9 -20.62 11.84 -7.01
N GLU A 10 -21.52 10.91 -6.74
CA GLU A 10 -21.30 9.51 -7.04
C GLU A 10 -21.26 9.28 -8.56
N TYR A 11 -20.23 8.57 -9.04
CA TYR A 11 -20.02 8.37 -10.47
C TYR A 11 -20.33 6.93 -10.85
N VAL A 12 -20.93 6.77 -12.00
CA VAL A 12 -21.09 5.50 -12.67
C VAL A 12 -20.42 5.58 -14.04
N ALA A 13 -19.48 4.68 -14.31
CA ALA A 13 -18.97 4.46 -15.65
C ALA A 13 -19.76 3.30 -16.28
N ALA A 14 -20.47 3.57 -17.36
CA ALA A 14 -21.24 2.58 -18.08
C ALA A 14 -20.75 2.46 -19.53
N PHE A 15 -20.50 1.23 -19.95
CA PHE A 15 -20.18 0.91 -21.35
C PHE A 15 -21.34 0.08 -21.91
N GLN A 16 -21.86 0.50 -23.05
CA GLN A 16 -22.90 -0.23 -23.75
C GLN A 16 -22.36 -0.71 -25.10
N PHE A 17 -22.51 -2.01 -25.34
CA PHE A 17 -22.23 -2.64 -26.61
C PHE A 17 -23.54 -3.24 -27.12
N SER A 18 -23.83 -3.02 -28.38
CA SER A 18 -25.02 -3.58 -29.04
C SER A 18 -24.59 -4.25 -30.33
N ASP A 19 -24.79 -5.56 -30.41
CA ASP A 19 -24.52 -6.35 -31.60
C ASP A 19 -25.53 -7.50 -31.71
N VAL A 20 -25.60 -8.12 -32.89
CA VAL A 20 -26.46 -9.26 -33.16
C VAL A 20 -25.58 -10.50 -33.24
N PHE A 21 -25.62 -11.33 -32.20
CA PHE A 21 -24.83 -12.57 -32.14
C PHE A 21 -25.57 -13.71 -32.83
N LYS A 22 -24.86 -14.45 -33.69
CA LYS A 22 -25.28 -15.72 -34.25
C LYS A 22 -24.56 -16.84 -33.49
N GLY A 23 -25.13 -18.03 -33.46
CA GLY A 23 -24.83 -19.10 -32.52
C GLY A 23 -23.38 -19.53 -32.25
N SER A 24 -22.40 -19.06 -33.04
CA SER A 24 -20.96 -19.30 -32.80
C SER A 24 -20.15 -18.03 -32.58
N ASP A 25 -20.79 -16.87 -32.54
CA ASP A 25 -20.10 -15.59 -32.42
C ASP A 25 -19.65 -15.36 -30.97
N SER A 26 -18.46 -14.78 -30.79
CA SER A 26 -17.94 -14.33 -29.51
C SER A 26 -17.60 -12.85 -29.57
N PHE A 27 -17.79 -12.17 -28.45
CA PHE A 27 -17.40 -10.79 -28.28
C PHE A 27 -16.36 -10.68 -27.18
N GLU A 28 -15.28 -10.00 -27.44
CA GLU A 28 -14.24 -9.71 -26.45
C GLU A 28 -14.04 -8.20 -26.33
N ALA A 29 -14.01 -7.69 -25.11
CA ALA A 29 -13.73 -6.29 -24.85
C ALA A 29 -12.74 -6.14 -23.68
N THR A 30 -11.75 -5.28 -23.88
CA THR A 30 -10.77 -4.94 -22.85
C THR A 30 -11.05 -3.55 -22.31
N PHE A 31 -11.12 -3.46 -20.98
CA PHE A 31 -11.32 -2.20 -20.28
C PHE A 31 -10.07 -1.86 -19.47
N CYS A 32 -9.70 -0.58 -19.45
CA CYS A 32 -8.62 -0.06 -18.65
C CYS A 32 -9.16 1.01 -17.70
N SER A 33 -9.00 0.80 -16.39
CA SER A 33 -9.33 1.77 -15.35
C SER A 33 -8.05 2.17 -14.62
N PHE A 34 -7.79 3.47 -14.53
CA PHE A 34 -6.61 4.00 -13.87
C PHE A 34 -6.84 5.41 -13.35
N ALA A 35 -6.04 5.84 -12.38
CA ALA A 35 -5.92 7.23 -11.97
C ALA A 35 -4.71 7.87 -12.66
N ALA A 36 -4.86 9.11 -13.13
CA ALA A 36 -3.79 9.87 -13.75
C ALA A 36 -3.76 11.31 -13.23
N ARG A 37 -2.56 11.89 -13.18
CA ARG A 37 -2.36 13.25 -12.69
C ARG A 37 -2.61 14.32 -13.76
N ASN A 38 -2.51 13.94 -15.02
CA ASN A 38 -2.63 14.86 -16.16
C ASN A 38 -2.90 14.10 -17.47
N GLU A 39 -3.26 14.85 -18.52
CA GLU A 39 -3.55 14.33 -19.86
C GLU A 39 -2.40 13.54 -20.50
N THR A 40 -1.15 13.90 -20.19
CA THR A 40 0.02 13.19 -20.71
C THR A 40 0.09 11.77 -20.15
N GLU A 41 -0.19 11.58 -18.85
CA GLU A 41 -0.27 10.26 -18.23
C GLU A 41 -1.44 9.45 -18.78
N ILE A 42 -2.59 10.07 -19.03
CA ILE A 42 -3.74 9.41 -19.67
C ILE A 42 -3.33 8.83 -21.02
N GLY A 43 -2.70 9.66 -21.88
CA GLY A 43 -2.19 9.22 -23.18
C GLY A 43 -1.20 8.07 -23.09
N LYS A 44 -0.27 8.15 -22.14
CA LYS A 44 0.74 7.10 -21.89
C LYS A 44 0.09 5.78 -21.47
N TYR A 45 -0.83 5.79 -20.52
CA TYR A 45 -1.48 4.57 -20.03
C TYR A 45 -2.40 3.97 -21.09
N ARG A 46 -3.16 4.81 -21.80
CA ARG A 46 -3.99 4.35 -22.91
C ARG A 46 -3.15 3.63 -23.97
N LYS A 47 -2.07 4.26 -24.42
CA LYS A 47 -1.16 3.67 -25.41
C LYS A 47 -0.59 2.34 -24.90
N LYS A 48 -0.04 2.32 -23.70
CA LYS A 48 0.58 1.13 -23.12
C LYS A 48 -0.39 -0.04 -22.98
N TYR A 49 -1.55 0.18 -22.38
CA TYR A 49 -2.44 -0.91 -21.95
C TYR A 49 -3.55 -1.27 -22.94
N LEU A 50 -3.87 -0.41 -23.89
CA LEU A 50 -4.89 -0.69 -24.91
C LEU A 50 -4.33 -0.94 -26.30
N GLU A 51 -3.11 -0.47 -26.59
CA GLU A 51 -2.53 -0.53 -27.94
C GLU A 51 -1.27 -1.43 -27.99
N GLU A 52 -0.37 -1.32 -27.01
CA GLU A 52 0.95 -2.00 -27.05
C GLU A 52 0.99 -3.30 -26.24
N THR A 53 0.12 -3.48 -25.28
CA THR A 53 0.17 -4.63 -24.35
C THR A 53 -1.13 -5.43 -24.41
N SER A 54 -1.01 -6.74 -24.53
CA SER A 54 -2.18 -7.59 -24.41
C SER A 54 -2.58 -7.78 -22.93
N PHE A 55 -3.88 -7.89 -22.64
CA PHE A 55 -4.39 -8.23 -21.32
C PHE A 55 -3.73 -9.48 -20.74
N ARG A 56 -3.55 -10.52 -21.53
CA ARG A 56 -2.90 -11.77 -21.10
C ARG A 56 -1.43 -11.57 -20.73
N GLY A 57 -0.71 -10.72 -21.47
CA GLY A 57 0.68 -10.39 -21.15
C GLY A 57 0.80 -9.60 -19.83
N GLU A 58 -0.12 -8.67 -19.55
CA GLU A 58 -0.12 -7.95 -18.27
C GLU A 58 -0.55 -8.87 -17.11
N LEU A 59 -1.52 -9.74 -17.30
CA LEU A 59 -1.91 -10.73 -16.30
C LEU A 59 -0.75 -11.64 -15.92
N GLN A 60 0.02 -12.11 -16.92
CA GLN A 60 1.22 -12.94 -16.67
C GLN A 60 2.27 -12.17 -15.88
N LYS A 61 2.55 -10.92 -16.22
CA LYS A 61 3.50 -10.08 -15.45
C LYS A 61 3.06 -9.87 -13.99
N VAL A 62 1.77 -9.67 -13.75
CA VAL A 62 1.25 -9.56 -12.38
C VAL A 62 1.39 -10.88 -11.64
N SER A 63 1.08 -12.00 -12.29
CA SER A 63 1.23 -13.33 -11.71
C SER A 63 2.69 -13.62 -11.34
N ASP A 64 3.63 -13.38 -12.25
CA ASP A 64 5.06 -13.62 -12.05
C ASP A 64 5.62 -12.68 -10.97
N GLY A 65 5.23 -11.41 -10.99
CA GLY A 65 5.64 -10.43 -9.98
C GLY A 65 5.15 -10.80 -8.58
N THR A 66 3.90 -11.26 -8.49
CA THR A 66 3.32 -11.70 -7.22
C THR A 66 4.00 -12.96 -6.71
N ALA A 67 4.29 -13.94 -7.58
CA ALA A 67 5.00 -15.15 -7.21
C ALA A 67 6.39 -14.81 -6.65
N ASN A 68 7.16 -13.96 -7.32
CA ASN A 68 8.48 -13.55 -6.85
C ASN A 68 8.46 -12.77 -5.53
N GLU A 69 7.47 -11.88 -5.32
CA GLU A 69 7.35 -11.12 -4.06
C GLU A 69 6.98 -12.03 -2.88
N TYR A 70 6.24 -13.10 -3.14
CA TYR A 70 5.73 -13.98 -2.08
C TYR A 70 6.56 -15.25 -1.86
N ASP A 71 7.64 -15.44 -2.60
CA ASP A 71 8.56 -16.60 -2.47
C ASP A 71 9.54 -16.44 -1.31
N VAL A 72 9.08 -15.98 -0.16
CA VAL A 72 9.91 -15.80 1.06
C VAL A 72 9.74 -16.96 2.03
N PHE A 73 8.52 -17.44 2.16
CA PHE A 73 8.18 -18.64 2.95
C PHE A 73 6.95 -19.32 2.34
N GLU A 74 6.82 -20.61 2.56
CA GLU A 74 5.69 -21.40 2.09
C GLU A 74 5.17 -22.31 3.20
N LEU A 75 3.85 -22.35 3.36
CA LEU A 75 3.16 -23.33 4.16
C LEU A 75 2.65 -24.45 3.26
N ASN A 76 3.04 -25.69 3.55
CA ASN A 76 2.51 -26.87 2.90
C ASN A 76 1.87 -27.78 3.95
N SER A 77 0.55 -27.76 4.03
CA SER A 77 -0.25 -28.54 4.97
C SER A 77 -1.29 -29.38 4.23
N PRO A 78 -1.93 -30.37 4.88
CA PRO A 78 -3.04 -31.10 4.28
C PRO A 78 -4.29 -30.25 4.00
N ASP A 79 -4.39 -29.06 4.58
CA ASP A 79 -5.50 -28.14 4.39
C ASP A 79 -5.19 -27.13 3.27
N ALA A 80 -5.77 -27.33 2.10
CA ALA A 80 -5.59 -26.45 0.94
C ALA A 80 -6.10 -25.02 1.18
N TYR A 81 -7.12 -24.83 2.02
CA TYR A 81 -7.63 -23.52 2.36
C TYR A 81 -6.60 -22.74 3.21
N LEU A 82 -6.03 -23.39 4.24
CA LEU A 82 -4.99 -22.81 5.06
C LEU A 82 -3.74 -22.45 4.22
N ASN A 83 -3.33 -23.30 3.30
CA ASN A 83 -2.23 -23.04 2.37
C ASN A 83 -2.51 -21.78 1.53
N SER A 84 -3.72 -21.66 0.98
CA SER A 84 -4.13 -20.50 0.20
C SER A 84 -4.15 -19.22 1.05
N GLN A 85 -4.67 -19.29 2.28
CA GLN A 85 -4.71 -18.14 3.19
C GLN A 85 -3.30 -17.63 3.53
N VAL A 86 -2.37 -18.54 3.86
CA VAL A 86 -1.01 -18.15 4.27
C VAL A 86 -0.15 -17.74 3.07
N ASN A 87 -0.15 -18.54 2.00
CA ASN A 87 0.76 -18.34 0.89
C ASN A 87 0.37 -17.21 -0.07
N ILE A 88 -0.92 -16.85 -0.10
CA ILE A 88 -1.44 -15.83 -1.02
C ILE A 88 -2.05 -14.66 -0.26
N TRP A 89 -3.14 -14.91 0.47
CA TRP A 89 -3.94 -13.82 1.04
C TRP A 89 -3.22 -13.03 2.13
N LEU A 90 -2.56 -13.70 3.06
CA LEU A 90 -1.79 -13.06 4.13
C LEU A 90 -0.66 -12.22 3.54
N LYS A 91 0.15 -12.77 2.67
CA LYS A 91 1.25 -12.08 2.01
C LYS A 91 0.77 -10.88 1.19
N ARG A 92 -0.35 -11.03 0.49
CA ARG A 92 -0.99 -9.91 -0.21
C ARG A 92 -1.41 -8.79 0.75
N GLN A 93 -2.00 -9.11 1.89
CA GLN A 93 -2.38 -8.08 2.87
C GLN A 93 -1.14 -7.37 3.44
N MET A 94 -0.08 -8.12 3.74
CA MET A 94 1.21 -7.55 4.17
C MET A 94 1.79 -6.60 3.10
N SER A 95 1.80 -7.00 1.83
CA SER A 95 2.26 -6.17 0.70
C SER A 95 1.40 -4.93 0.50
N LEU A 96 0.08 -5.01 0.68
CA LEU A 96 -0.82 -3.86 0.65
C LEU A 96 -0.54 -2.89 1.81
N GLY A 97 -0.31 -3.38 3.03
CA GLY A 97 0.10 -2.58 4.18
C GLY A 97 1.42 -1.85 3.93
N LYS A 98 2.39 -2.54 3.31
CA LYS A 98 3.67 -1.94 2.89
C LYS A 98 3.49 -0.75 1.94
N THR A 99 2.58 -0.84 0.97
CA THR A 99 2.46 0.12 -0.13
C THR A 99 1.43 1.21 0.15
N TRP A 100 0.24 0.83 0.55
CA TRP A 100 -0.92 1.73 0.62
C TRP A 100 -1.26 2.17 2.04
N GLY A 101 -0.89 1.38 3.05
CA GLY A 101 -1.32 1.62 4.42
C GLY A 101 -2.83 1.40 4.59
N ARG A 102 -3.47 2.28 5.37
CA ARG A 102 -4.90 2.21 5.66
C ARG A 102 -5.70 3.08 4.69
N LEU A 103 -7.00 2.80 4.57
CA LEU A 103 -7.90 3.44 3.60
C LEU A 103 -7.95 4.97 3.68
N TYR A 104 -7.81 5.53 4.89
CA TYR A 104 -7.93 6.98 5.14
C TYR A 104 -6.59 7.68 5.37
N GLY A 105 -5.48 7.01 5.15
CA GLY A 105 -4.15 7.57 5.30
C GLY A 105 -3.22 6.73 6.18
N LYS A 106 -2.04 7.26 6.41
CA LYS A 106 -0.99 6.60 7.19
C LYS A 106 -0.99 7.12 8.62
N GLY A 107 -1.73 6.46 9.49
CA GLY A 107 -1.64 6.66 10.93
C GLY A 107 -0.30 6.13 11.44
N PHE A 108 0.34 6.84 12.37
CA PHE A 108 1.66 6.45 12.87
C PHE A 108 1.64 5.02 13.46
N ARG A 109 0.70 4.74 14.35
CA ARG A 109 0.50 3.41 14.92
C ARG A 109 0.24 2.35 13.86
N ASP A 110 -0.63 2.68 12.88
CA ASP A 110 -1.00 1.75 11.81
C ASP A 110 0.21 1.35 10.97
N VAL A 111 1.08 2.31 10.64
CA VAL A 111 2.32 2.05 9.91
C VAL A 111 3.26 1.16 10.73
N MET A 112 3.42 1.40 12.03
CA MET A 112 4.24 0.55 12.90
C MET A 112 3.72 -0.90 12.94
N GLN A 113 2.40 -1.08 13.03
CA GLN A 113 1.77 -2.41 12.95
C GLN A 113 1.97 -3.08 11.59
N ASP A 114 1.79 -2.33 10.51
CA ASP A 114 1.97 -2.86 9.16
C ASP A 114 3.43 -3.28 8.92
N ILE A 115 4.41 -2.51 9.43
CA ILE A 115 5.84 -2.88 9.37
C ILE A 115 6.09 -4.22 10.08
N THR A 116 5.54 -4.43 11.27
CA THR A 116 5.70 -5.71 11.97
C THR A 116 5.11 -6.89 11.22
N ALA A 117 4.11 -6.63 10.37
CA ALA A 117 3.52 -7.68 9.53
C ALA A 117 4.40 -7.98 8.31
N PHE A 118 4.85 -6.95 7.56
CA PHE A 118 5.55 -7.19 6.29
C PHE A 118 7.08 -7.27 6.39
N VAL A 119 7.67 -7.08 7.57
CA VAL A 119 9.13 -7.15 7.74
C VAL A 119 9.73 -8.47 7.28
N SER A 120 8.99 -9.57 7.43
CA SER A 120 9.39 -10.90 6.94
C SER A 120 9.35 -11.04 5.41
N LEU A 121 8.65 -10.15 4.71
CA LEU A 121 8.63 -10.12 3.24
C LEU A 121 9.72 -9.20 2.67
N ASP A 122 10.01 -8.09 3.36
CA ASP A 122 10.86 -7.03 2.81
C ASP A 122 11.49 -6.20 3.94
N THR A 123 12.63 -6.66 4.45
CA THR A 123 13.38 -5.98 5.52
C THR A 123 13.88 -4.60 5.11
N ALA A 124 14.25 -4.43 3.84
CA ALA A 124 14.73 -3.13 3.32
C ALA A 124 13.60 -2.08 3.27
N ALA A 125 12.40 -2.49 2.87
CA ALA A 125 11.23 -1.62 2.94
C ALA A 125 10.84 -1.31 4.39
N ALA A 126 10.95 -2.27 5.30
CA ALA A 126 10.70 -2.09 6.73
C ALA A 126 11.63 -1.03 7.33
N GLU A 127 12.92 -1.13 7.11
CA GLU A 127 13.90 -0.14 7.54
C GLU A 127 13.56 1.26 7.03
N LYS A 128 13.32 1.38 5.74
CA LYS A 128 12.96 2.65 5.11
C LYS A 128 11.71 3.26 5.72
N GLN A 129 10.69 2.46 6.00
CA GLN A 129 9.45 2.95 6.59
C GLN A 129 9.60 3.30 8.08
N ILE A 130 10.38 2.54 8.85
CA ILE A 130 10.71 2.90 10.24
C ILE A 130 11.37 4.29 10.27
N LEU A 131 12.44 4.47 9.51
CA LEU A 131 13.17 5.74 9.47
C LEU A 131 12.32 6.89 8.92
N HIS A 132 11.39 6.61 8.00
CA HIS A 132 10.44 7.60 7.51
C HIS A 132 9.44 8.02 8.60
N ALA A 133 8.84 7.07 9.27
CA ALA A 133 7.84 7.32 10.31
C ALA A 133 8.44 8.07 11.52
N LEU A 134 9.66 7.73 11.93
CA LEU A 134 10.34 8.39 13.05
C LEU A 134 10.55 9.90 12.84
N LYS A 135 10.57 10.40 11.60
CA LYS A 135 10.60 11.85 11.30
C LYS A 135 9.37 12.62 11.78
N TYR A 136 8.32 11.89 12.13
CA TYR A 136 7.04 12.44 12.60
C TYR A 136 6.84 12.27 14.10
N GLN A 137 7.94 12.04 14.84
CA GLN A 137 7.98 12.01 16.29
C GLN A 137 8.51 13.35 16.82
N TYR A 138 7.84 13.90 17.82
CA TYR A 138 8.31 15.10 18.54
C TYR A 138 9.40 14.74 19.55
N GLU A 139 10.13 15.78 20.04
CA GLU A 139 11.19 15.61 21.03
C GLU A 139 10.74 14.98 22.35
N ASP A 140 9.47 15.18 22.72
CA ASP A 140 8.86 14.56 23.91
C ASP A 140 8.54 13.07 23.76
N GLY A 141 8.83 12.50 22.59
CA GLY A 141 8.60 11.10 22.27
C GLY A 141 7.23 10.77 21.67
N ASN A 142 6.30 11.74 21.63
CA ASN A 142 5.00 11.52 21.02
C ASN A 142 5.06 11.69 19.49
N PRO A 143 4.53 10.75 18.70
CA PRO A 143 4.38 10.97 17.28
C PRO A 143 3.07 11.70 16.96
N ILE A 144 3.01 12.31 15.76
CA ILE A 144 1.72 12.78 15.26
C ILE A 144 0.78 11.59 15.00
N ARG A 145 -0.52 11.84 15.02
CA ARG A 145 -1.52 10.80 14.78
C ARG A 145 -1.40 10.17 13.41
N MET A 146 -1.21 11.00 12.38
CA MET A 146 -1.20 10.59 10.98
C MET A 146 -0.33 11.55 10.18
N PHE A 147 0.44 11.05 9.24
CA PHE A 147 1.37 11.87 8.45
C PHE A 147 1.07 11.91 6.94
N GLU A 148 0.17 11.08 6.46
CA GLU A 148 -0.30 11.12 5.07
C GLU A 148 -1.81 10.86 4.98
N PRO A 149 -2.67 11.91 5.00
CA PRO A 149 -2.39 13.34 5.19
C PRO A 149 -1.95 13.67 6.62
N SER A 150 -1.27 14.81 6.80
CA SER A 150 -0.77 15.20 8.13
C SER A 150 -1.93 15.57 9.06
N PHE A 151 -2.03 14.88 10.17
CA PHE A 151 -2.95 15.18 11.25
C PHE A 151 -2.19 15.16 12.60
N LYS A 152 -1.91 16.33 13.13
CA LYS A 152 -0.95 16.55 14.22
C LYS A 152 -1.44 16.19 15.61
N PHE A 153 -2.74 15.95 15.78
CA PHE A 153 -3.31 15.58 17.07
C PHE A 153 -2.62 14.31 17.61
N PRO A 154 -2.00 14.36 18.82
CA PRO A 154 -1.29 13.21 19.35
C PRO A 154 -2.24 12.12 19.85
N TYR A 155 -1.81 10.86 19.67
CA TYR A 155 -2.35 9.74 20.40
C TYR A 155 -1.31 9.24 21.41
N ASN A 156 -1.76 8.96 22.62
CA ASN A 156 -0.87 8.60 23.74
C ASN A 156 -0.16 7.25 23.55
N ASP A 157 -0.65 6.39 22.65
CA ASP A 157 -0.10 5.07 22.40
C ASP A 157 0.87 4.99 21.22
N GLY A 158 1.00 6.06 20.43
CA GLY A 158 1.81 6.04 19.20
C GLY A 158 3.27 5.65 19.46
N GLY A 159 3.91 6.27 20.46
CA GLY A 159 5.32 6.02 20.79
C GLY A 159 5.59 4.61 21.32
N VAL A 160 4.60 3.97 21.93
CA VAL A 160 4.74 2.60 22.52
C VAL A 160 4.99 1.53 21.43
N TRP A 161 4.56 1.77 20.20
CA TRP A 161 4.74 0.84 19.10
C TRP A 161 6.15 0.82 18.54
N ILE A 162 6.94 1.89 18.73
CA ILE A 162 8.29 2.01 18.16
C ILE A 162 9.24 0.90 18.61
N PRO A 163 9.42 0.63 19.93
CA PRO A 163 10.35 -0.42 20.37
C PRO A 163 9.98 -1.80 19.84
N GLY A 164 8.68 -2.14 19.83
CA GLY A 164 8.21 -3.43 19.33
C GLY A 164 8.46 -3.60 17.83
N THR A 165 8.25 -2.54 17.06
CA THR A 165 8.50 -2.54 15.60
C THR A 165 10.00 -2.67 15.29
N ILE A 166 10.85 -1.91 16.03
CA ILE A 166 12.31 -2.02 15.87
C ILE A 166 12.78 -3.42 16.25
N LEU A 167 12.27 -3.99 17.35
CA LEU A 167 12.62 -5.36 17.75
C LEU A 167 12.24 -6.39 16.67
N SER A 168 11.06 -6.24 16.06
CA SER A 168 10.64 -7.11 14.95
C SER A 168 11.60 -7.00 13.77
N TYR A 169 12.02 -5.78 13.42
CA TYR A 169 13.02 -5.57 12.38
C TYR A 169 14.37 -6.21 12.71
N LEU A 170 14.87 -6.02 13.93
CA LEU A 170 16.14 -6.60 14.36
C LEU A 170 16.13 -8.13 14.37
N ASN A 171 15.03 -8.73 14.80
CA ASN A 171 14.87 -10.18 14.82
C ASN A 171 14.88 -10.78 13.41
N GLU A 172 14.29 -10.08 12.44
CA GLU A 172 14.18 -10.57 11.07
C GLU A 172 15.44 -10.28 10.25
N SER A 173 16.01 -9.07 10.38
CA SER A 173 17.15 -8.64 9.57
C SER A 173 18.51 -8.98 10.17
N GLY A 174 18.63 -9.05 11.49
CA GLY A 174 19.91 -9.11 12.20
C GLY A 174 20.71 -7.79 12.13
N ASP A 175 20.19 -6.75 11.50
CA ASP A 175 20.91 -5.51 11.26
C ASP A 175 20.79 -4.51 12.41
N LEU A 176 21.82 -4.48 13.27
CA LEU A 176 21.91 -3.53 14.38
C LEU A 176 22.25 -2.09 13.95
N SER A 177 22.62 -1.86 12.69
CA SER A 177 23.02 -0.54 12.23
C SER A 177 21.89 0.50 12.28
N ILE A 178 20.64 0.04 12.22
CA ILE A 178 19.47 0.91 12.36
C ILE A 178 19.47 1.69 13.67
N LEU A 179 20.01 1.12 14.76
CA LEU A 179 20.07 1.75 16.08
C LEU A 179 21.06 2.94 16.14
N GLN A 180 21.90 3.08 15.13
CA GLN A 180 22.88 4.15 15.03
C GLN A 180 22.47 5.25 14.06
N LYS A 181 21.32 5.10 13.40
CA LYS A 181 20.83 6.09 12.45
C LYS A 181 20.16 7.24 13.18
N GLU A 182 20.63 8.44 12.90
CA GLU A 182 20.04 9.66 13.40
C GLU A 182 18.83 10.06 12.54
N VAL A 183 17.70 10.34 13.17
CA VAL A 183 16.49 10.81 12.53
C VAL A 183 16.05 12.11 13.19
N PRO A 184 15.86 13.19 12.44
CA PRO A 184 15.45 14.46 13.02
C PRO A 184 14.03 14.37 13.58
N TYR A 185 13.79 14.98 14.73
CA TYR A 185 12.48 15.15 15.30
C TYR A 185 11.60 16.10 14.49
N LEU A 186 10.31 15.92 14.56
CA LEU A 186 9.34 16.88 14.06
C LEU A 186 9.43 18.15 14.92
N LYS A 187 9.52 19.32 14.28
CA LYS A 187 9.58 20.60 14.97
C LYS A 187 8.22 20.99 15.56
N GLY A 188 8.24 21.53 16.76
CA GLY A 188 7.07 21.97 17.51
C GLY A 188 6.79 21.07 18.73
N ASP A 189 5.73 21.36 19.44
CA ASP A 189 5.27 20.60 20.59
C ASP A 189 4.04 19.76 20.23
N SER A 190 4.00 18.53 20.71
CA SER A 190 2.83 17.65 20.55
C SER A 190 1.57 18.23 21.20
N TYR A 191 1.71 19.02 22.26
CA TYR A 191 0.59 19.65 22.98
C TYR A 191 0.10 20.93 22.32
N GLU A 192 0.94 21.70 21.65
CA GLU A 192 0.55 22.94 20.94
C GLU A 192 -0.43 22.67 19.79
N ASN A 193 -0.44 21.45 19.28
CA ASN A 193 -1.30 21.03 18.18
C ASN A 193 -2.58 20.33 18.64
N ALA A 194 -2.78 20.22 19.94
CA ALA A 194 -3.94 19.57 20.58
C ALA A 194 -5.09 20.54 20.86
N SER A 195 -5.21 21.64 20.13
CA SER A 195 -6.39 22.50 20.25
C SER A 195 -7.61 21.72 19.76
N TYR A 196 -8.48 21.41 20.69
CA TYR A 196 -9.81 20.87 20.41
C TYR A 196 -10.59 21.93 19.59
N ALA A 197 -10.92 21.60 18.35
CA ALA A 197 -11.90 22.33 17.59
C ALA A 197 -13.30 21.87 18.00
#